data_7e97ac66e9544d89ae603b1b0679e96f
#
_entry.id   7e97ac66e9544d89ae603b1b0679e96f
#
_cell.length_a   1.000
_cell.length_b   1.000
_cell.length_c   1.000
_cell.angle_alpha   90.00
_cell.angle_beta   90.00
_cell.angle_gamma   90.00
#
_symmetry.space_group_name_H-M   'P 1'
#
loop_
_entity.id
_entity.type
_entity.pdbx_description
1 polymer ?
#
loop_
_entity_poly.entity_id
_entity_poly.type
_entity_poly.pdbx_seq_one_letter_code
_entity_poly.pdbx_strand_id
1 'polypeptide(L)'
;PNIYCYMPEAKTLYHDGKPAISSYRLMIEKAMKGDPIEVWGDASKGMDLIYVKDFCQLVEKCLFASSENRGVYNVGTGKMTSLDALVDAIIDVFCSEQKVSEKIYKPEKHDCVNYFMNVDKARHNLGYSPSFADAHQLFEDYKKEMETNRFGDFFQERYGSSAAYC
;
A
#
# COMPACT_ATOMS: atom_id res chain seq x y z
N PRO A 1 0.26 10.32 3.07
CA PRO A 1 -0.18 9.14 2.32
C PRO A 1 0.65 7.93 2.72
N ASN A 2 0.02 6.76 2.81
CA ASN A 2 0.73 5.51 3.08
C ASN A 2 1.29 4.98 1.76
N ILE A 3 2.59 4.65 1.76
CA ILE A 3 3.19 3.96 0.62
C ILE A 3 3.07 2.45 0.86
N TYR A 4 2.41 1.77 -0.06
CA TYR A 4 2.28 0.31 -0.02
C TYR A 4 3.58 -0.32 -0.49
N CYS A 5 4.20 -1.13 0.36
CA CYS A 5 5.41 -1.89 0.04
C CYS A 5 5.50 -3.14 0.90
N TYR A 6 6.12 -4.18 0.37
CA TYR A 6 6.51 -5.34 1.16
C TYR A 6 7.84 -5.05 1.86
N MET A 7 7.84 -5.14 3.18
CA MET A 7 9.03 -5.01 4.04
C MET A 7 8.89 -6.03 5.18
N PRO A 8 9.59 -7.16 5.12
CA PRO A 8 9.40 -8.26 6.07
C PRO A 8 9.71 -7.84 7.52
N GLU A 9 10.69 -6.95 7.74
CA GLU A 9 11.12 -6.51 9.06
C GLU A 9 10.30 -5.36 9.63
N ALA A 10 9.71 -4.52 8.79
CA ALA A 10 8.92 -3.38 9.22
C ALA A 10 7.45 -3.76 9.48
N LYS A 11 7.23 -4.81 10.28
CA LYS A 11 5.87 -5.27 10.62
C LYS A 11 5.17 -4.32 11.57
N THR A 12 5.93 -3.65 12.43
CA THR A 12 5.39 -2.84 13.51
C THR A 12 5.64 -1.36 13.27
N LEU A 13 4.57 -0.59 13.29
CA LEU A 13 4.61 0.85 13.39
C LEU A 13 4.45 1.24 14.88
N TYR A 14 4.76 2.51 15.21
CA TYR A 14 4.48 3.04 16.52
C TYR A 14 3.46 4.17 16.39
N HIS A 15 2.38 4.07 17.14
CA HIS A 15 1.38 5.10 17.28
C HIS A 15 1.25 5.45 18.78
N ASP A 16 1.51 6.71 19.14
CA ASP A 16 1.54 7.16 20.52
C ASP A 16 2.47 6.32 21.44
N GLY A 17 3.63 5.91 20.89
CA GLY A 17 4.60 5.10 21.61
C GLY A 17 4.21 3.62 21.79
N LYS A 18 3.09 3.17 21.20
CA LYS A 18 2.64 1.77 21.24
C LYS A 18 2.87 1.10 19.88
N PRO A 19 3.29 -0.17 19.86
CA PRO A 19 3.39 -0.93 18.62
C PRO A 19 2.03 -1.01 17.90
N ALA A 20 2.03 -0.77 16.59
CA ALA A 20 0.86 -0.87 15.73
C ALA A 20 1.24 -1.49 14.39
N ILE A 21 0.32 -2.19 13.78
CA ILE A 21 0.45 -2.75 12.43
C ILE A 21 -0.36 -1.89 11.48
N SER A 22 0.16 -1.59 10.29
CA SER A 22 -0.62 -0.88 9.28
C SER A 22 -1.87 -1.67 8.88
N SER A 23 -2.98 -0.97 8.70
CA SER A 23 -4.29 -1.60 8.46
C SER A 23 -4.29 -2.58 7.27
N TYR A 24 -3.65 -2.21 6.16
CA TYR A 24 -3.60 -3.08 4.98
C TYR A 24 -2.82 -4.37 5.24
N ARG A 25 -1.75 -4.33 6.05
CA ARG A 25 -0.99 -5.53 6.43
C ARG A 25 -1.82 -6.47 7.31
N LEU A 26 -2.54 -5.90 8.27
CA LEU A 26 -3.47 -6.67 9.09
C LEU A 26 -4.55 -7.34 8.23
N MET A 27 -5.09 -6.63 7.23
CA MET A 27 -6.05 -7.19 6.29
C MET A 27 -5.44 -8.32 5.45
N ILE A 28 -4.21 -8.17 4.96
CA ILE A 28 -3.48 -9.24 4.25
C ILE A 28 -3.28 -10.46 5.14
N GLU A 29 -2.83 -10.29 6.40
CA GLU A 29 -2.65 -11.40 7.32
C GLU A 29 -3.95 -12.15 7.61
N LYS A 30 -5.06 -11.42 7.74
CA LYS A 30 -6.39 -12.01 7.90
C LYS A 30 -6.81 -12.78 6.64
N ALA A 31 -6.65 -12.19 5.45
CA ALA A 31 -6.96 -12.84 4.19
C ALA A 31 -6.21 -14.16 4.00
N MET A 32 -4.90 -14.18 4.31
CA MET A 32 -4.09 -15.40 4.23
C MET A 32 -4.56 -16.51 5.18
N LYS A 33 -5.20 -16.15 6.29
CA LYS A 33 -5.76 -17.09 7.27
C LYS A 33 -7.21 -17.49 6.97
N GLY A 34 -7.91 -16.73 6.11
CA GLY A 34 -9.35 -16.81 5.90
C GLY A 34 -10.15 -16.23 7.08
N ASP A 35 -9.53 -15.37 7.88
CA ASP A 35 -10.19 -14.67 8.98
C ASP A 35 -11.05 -13.52 8.46
N PRO A 36 -12.18 -13.19 9.12
CA PRO A 36 -13.02 -12.08 8.71
C PRO A 36 -12.29 -10.72 8.72
N ILE A 37 -12.56 -9.89 7.72
CA ILE A 37 -12.02 -8.54 7.58
C ILE A 37 -13.10 -7.52 7.87
N GLU A 38 -12.90 -6.68 8.88
CA GLU A 38 -13.80 -5.58 9.19
C GLU A 38 -13.58 -4.40 8.26
N VAL A 39 -14.66 -3.91 7.63
CA VAL A 39 -14.71 -2.72 6.80
C VAL A 39 -15.37 -1.61 7.61
N TRP A 40 -14.59 -0.61 8.03
CA TRP A 40 -15.03 0.42 8.96
C TRP A 40 -15.54 1.67 8.23
N GLY A 41 -16.66 2.20 8.72
CA GLY A 41 -17.27 3.42 8.21
C GLY A 41 -17.94 3.22 6.85
N ASP A 42 -17.95 4.28 6.05
CA ASP A 42 -18.49 4.26 4.69
C ASP A 42 -17.49 3.60 3.73
N ALA A 43 -17.80 2.38 3.31
CA ALA A 43 -16.97 1.56 2.44
C ALA A 43 -16.74 2.16 1.03
N SER A 44 -17.57 3.10 0.61
CA SER A 44 -17.43 3.81 -0.68
C SER A 44 -16.33 4.88 -0.64
N LYS A 45 -15.95 5.35 0.53
CA LYS A 45 -14.82 6.26 0.73
C LYS A 45 -13.50 5.52 0.57
N GLY A 46 -12.48 6.26 0.19
CA GLY A 46 -11.18 5.66 -0.04
C GLY A 46 -10.08 6.67 -0.30
N MET A 47 -8.95 6.18 -0.72
CA MET A 47 -7.77 7.00 -0.92
C MET A 47 -7.03 6.63 -2.20
N ASP A 48 -6.16 7.54 -2.61
CA ASP A 48 -5.21 7.26 -3.68
C ASP A 48 -4.15 6.27 -3.16
N LEU A 49 -4.00 5.14 -3.85
CA LEU A 49 -3.03 4.12 -3.51
C LEU A 49 -1.67 4.50 -4.11
N ILE A 50 -0.62 4.45 -3.29
CA ILE A 50 0.73 4.73 -3.75
C ILE A 50 1.57 3.48 -3.55
N TYR A 51 1.92 2.82 -4.65
CA TYR A 51 2.84 1.69 -4.58
C TYR A 51 4.29 2.15 -4.63
N VAL A 52 5.16 1.48 -3.90
CA VAL A 52 6.58 1.86 -3.80
C VAL A 52 7.28 1.93 -5.16
N LYS A 53 6.92 1.07 -6.11
CA LYS A 53 7.53 1.08 -7.46
C LYS A 53 7.14 2.33 -8.25
N ASP A 54 5.89 2.80 -8.14
CA ASP A 54 5.46 4.06 -8.74
C ASP A 54 6.09 5.27 -8.05
N PHE A 55 6.25 5.21 -6.72
CA PHE A 55 7.01 6.22 -5.99
C PHE A 55 8.46 6.30 -6.48
N CYS A 56 9.15 5.16 -6.62
CA CYS A 56 10.51 5.10 -7.14
C CYS A 56 10.60 5.63 -8.59
N GLN A 57 9.62 5.32 -9.44
CA GLN A 57 9.54 5.88 -10.79
C GLN A 57 9.53 7.42 -10.77
N LEU A 58 8.70 8.02 -9.90
CA LEU A 58 8.65 9.48 -9.79
C LEU A 58 9.97 10.06 -9.26
N VAL A 59 10.57 9.42 -8.26
CA VAL A 59 11.89 9.85 -7.72
C VAL A 59 12.94 9.82 -8.82
N GLU A 60 13.03 8.75 -9.60
CA GLU A 60 13.95 8.64 -10.74
C GLU A 60 13.74 9.78 -11.73
N LYS A 61 12.49 10.01 -12.13
CA LYS A 61 12.16 11.11 -13.05
C LYS A 61 12.52 12.50 -12.50
N CYS A 62 12.36 12.71 -11.20
CA CYS A 62 12.78 13.95 -10.54
C CYS A 62 14.32 14.14 -10.55
N LEU A 63 15.08 13.05 -10.37
CA LEU A 63 16.56 13.10 -10.38
C LEU A 63 17.11 13.51 -11.75
N PHE A 64 16.46 13.09 -12.82
CA PHE A 64 16.87 13.40 -14.20
C PHE A 64 16.08 14.57 -14.82
N ALA A 65 15.26 15.28 -14.04
CA ALA A 65 14.51 16.42 -14.52
C ALA A 65 15.41 17.60 -14.91
N SER A 66 15.07 18.30 -15.99
CA SER A 66 15.71 19.56 -16.36
C SER A 66 15.50 20.62 -15.26
N SER A 67 16.35 21.65 -15.26
CA SER A 67 16.25 22.76 -14.30
C SER A 67 14.89 23.47 -14.34
N GLU A 68 14.24 23.51 -15.50
CA GLU A 68 12.91 24.11 -15.70
C GLU A 68 11.79 23.32 -15.02
N ASN A 69 12.00 22.01 -14.84
CA ASN A 69 11.03 21.10 -14.23
C ASN A 69 11.30 20.82 -12.75
N ARG A 70 12.16 21.61 -12.10
CA ARG A 70 12.36 21.50 -10.65
C ARG A 70 11.14 22.00 -9.88
N GLY A 71 10.84 21.35 -8.76
CA GLY A 71 9.75 21.76 -7.90
C GLY A 71 9.16 20.67 -7.06
N VAL A 72 8.01 20.95 -6.45
CA VAL A 72 7.25 20.00 -5.66
C VAL A 72 6.25 19.29 -6.56
N TYR A 73 6.19 17.99 -6.45
CA TYR A 73 5.30 17.10 -7.19
C TYR A 73 4.51 16.22 -6.24
N ASN A 74 3.22 16.06 -6.52
CA ASN A 74 2.41 15.06 -5.87
C ASN A 74 2.75 13.68 -6.45
N VAL A 75 2.74 12.68 -5.58
CA VAL A 75 2.83 11.27 -5.96
C VAL A 75 1.49 10.57 -5.68
N GLY A 76 1.04 9.76 -6.60
CA GLY A 76 -0.21 9.01 -6.52
C GLY A 76 -0.58 8.44 -7.87
N THR A 77 -1.75 7.85 -7.97
CA THR A 77 -2.32 7.34 -9.23
C THR A 77 -3.21 8.37 -9.90
N GLY A 78 -3.69 9.36 -9.15
CA GLY A 78 -4.70 10.33 -9.57
C GLY A 78 -6.13 9.75 -9.52
N LYS A 79 -6.31 8.61 -8.86
CA LYS A 79 -7.62 7.94 -8.70
C LYS A 79 -7.84 7.57 -7.25
N MET A 80 -9.07 7.64 -6.82
CA MET A 80 -9.49 7.10 -5.53
C MET A 80 -9.82 5.62 -5.67
N THR A 81 -9.29 4.80 -4.78
CA THR A 81 -9.73 3.41 -4.59
C THR A 81 -10.57 3.37 -3.31
N SER A 82 -11.80 2.89 -3.40
CA SER A 82 -12.67 2.74 -2.23
C SER A 82 -12.13 1.69 -1.27
N LEU A 83 -12.50 1.80 0.01
CA LEU A 83 -12.12 0.80 1.00
C LEU A 83 -12.66 -0.58 0.64
N ASP A 84 -13.86 -0.64 0.07
CA ASP A 84 -14.48 -1.88 -0.39
C ASP A 84 -13.65 -2.55 -1.49
N ALA A 85 -13.28 -1.79 -2.54
CA ALA A 85 -12.45 -2.29 -3.63
C ALA A 85 -11.03 -2.68 -3.18
N LEU A 86 -10.47 -1.97 -2.20
CA LEU A 86 -9.20 -2.33 -1.58
C LEU A 86 -9.27 -3.70 -0.89
N VAL A 87 -10.33 -3.92 -0.10
CA VAL A 87 -10.54 -5.18 0.63
C VAL A 87 -10.82 -6.32 -0.35
N ASP A 88 -11.63 -6.09 -1.40
CA ASP A 88 -11.85 -7.09 -2.44
C ASP A 88 -10.54 -7.53 -3.09
N ALA A 89 -9.70 -6.60 -3.51
CA ALA A 89 -8.41 -6.91 -4.10
C ALA A 89 -7.48 -7.71 -3.13
N ILE A 90 -7.51 -7.40 -1.83
CA ILE A 90 -6.76 -8.17 -0.84
C ILE A 90 -7.31 -9.59 -0.71
N ILE A 91 -8.63 -9.76 -0.67
CA ILE A 91 -9.28 -11.08 -0.58
C ILE A 91 -8.94 -11.91 -1.82
N ASP A 92 -9.13 -11.35 -3.01
CA ASP A 92 -8.89 -12.04 -4.28
C ASP A 92 -7.43 -12.51 -4.43
N VAL A 93 -6.48 -11.70 -3.98
CA VAL A 93 -5.06 -12.01 -4.14
C VAL A 93 -4.53 -12.94 -3.04
N PHE A 94 -4.96 -12.76 -1.79
CA PHE A 94 -4.31 -13.43 -0.65
C PHE A 94 -5.09 -14.58 -0.04
N CYS A 95 -6.39 -14.68 -0.26
CA CYS A 95 -7.13 -15.85 0.18
C CYS A 95 -6.77 -17.11 -0.62
N SER A 96 -6.93 -18.27 0.00
CA SER A 96 -6.93 -19.54 -0.70
C SER A 96 -8.34 -19.90 -1.17
N GLU A 97 -8.46 -20.76 -2.18
CA GLU A 97 -9.77 -21.25 -2.66
C GLU A 97 -10.61 -21.94 -1.57
N GLN A 98 -9.95 -22.52 -0.56
CA GLN A 98 -10.61 -23.26 0.53
C GLN A 98 -11.02 -22.35 1.70
N LYS A 99 -10.43 -21.15 1.78
CA LYS A 99 -10.66 -20.21 2.89
C LYS A 99 -10.72 -18.77 2.37
N VAL A 100 -11.92 -18.34 2.03
CA VAL A 100 -12.18 -16.97 1.59
C VAL A 100 -12.64 -16.14 2.78
N SER A 101 -11.98 -15.02 3.02
CA SER A 101 -12.35 -14.10 4.10
C SER A 101 -13.68 -13.42 3.83
N GLU A 102 -14.53 -13.36 4.85
CA GLU A 102 -15.77 -12.60 4.82
C GLU A 102 -15.51 -11.12 5.14
N LYS A 103 -16.21 -10.21 4.44
CA LYS A 103 -16.24 -8.79 4.79
C LYS A 103 -17.31 -8.53 5.84
N ILE A 104 -16.93 -7.94 6.99
CA ILE A 104 -17.85 -7.52 8.04
C ILE A 104 -17.93 -6.00 8.06
N TYR A 105 -19.03 -5.45 7.57
CA TYR A 105 -19.22 -4.00 7.53
C TYR A 105 -19.57 -3.44 8.91
N LYS A 106 -18.87 -2.38 9.29
CA LYS A 106 -19.00 -1.66 10.56
C LYS A 106 -19.23 -0.17 10.32
N PRO A 107 -20.42 0.20 9.79
CA PRO A 107 -20.71 1.60 9.41
C PRO A 107 -20.72 2.57 10.61
N GLU A 108 -20.86 2.06 11.83
CA GLU A 108 -20.81 2.84 13.08
C GLU A 108 -19.38 3.24 13.48
N LYS A 109 -18.36 2.70 12.82
CA LYS A 109 -16.97 3.06 13.07
C LYS A 109 -16.58 4.31 12.28
N HIS A 110 -15.42 4.88 12.58
CA HIS A 110 -14.91 6.04 11.86
C HIS A 110 -14.60 5.74 10.40
N ASP A 111 -14.85 6.71 9.54
CA ASP A 111 -14.53 6.65 8.13
C ASP A 111 -13.01 6.62 7.88
N CYS A 112 -12.61 6.01 6.78
CA CYS A 112 -11.26 6.22 6.24
C CYS A 112 -11.15 7.64 5.63
N VAL A 113 -9.91 8.10 5.48
CA VAL A 113 -9.63 9.37 4.80
C VAL A 113 -10.09 9.25 3.34
N ASN A 114 -10.78 10.28 2.83
CA ASN A 114 -11.33 10.29 1.48
C ASN A 114 -10.61 11.35 0.62
N TYR A 115 -9.68 10.91 -0.23
CA TYR A 115 -8.91 11.81 -1.10
C TYR A 115 -8.27 11.08 -2.29
N PHE A 116 -7.90 11.86 -3.30
CA PHE A 116 -6.94 11.46 -4.33
C PHE A 116 -6.00 12.63 -4.65
N MET A 117 -4.84 12.32 -5.21
CA MET A 117 -3.83 13.31 -5.54
C MET A 117 -3.98 13.79 -6.99
N ASN A 118 -3.94 15.11 -7.21
CA ASN A 118 -3.75 15.60 -8.57
C ASN A 118 -2.29 15.42 -8.95
N VAL A 119 -2.03 14.56 -9.92
CA VAL A 119 -0.68 14.22 -10.43
C VAL A 119 -0.40 14.79 -11.82
N ASP A 120 -1.26 15.68 -12.35
CA ASP A 120 -1.14 16.21 -13.71
C ASP A 120 0.18 16.94 -13.92
N LYS A 121 0.64 17.71 -12.93
CA LYS A 121 1.94 18.36 -12.98
C LYS A 121 3.09 17.35 -13.17
N ALA A 122 3.05 16.23 -12.45
CA ALA A 122 4.06 15.17 -12.58
C ALA A 122 3.98 14.49 -13.95
N ARG A 123 2.77 14.27 -14.46
CA ARG A 123 2.55 13.69 -15.79
C ARG A 123 3.11 14.60 -16.90
N HIS A 124 2.75 15.87 -16.89
CA HIS A 124 3.14 16.81 -17.94
C HIS A 124 4.64 17.13 -17.91
N ASN A 125 5.19 17.42 -16.74
CA ASN A 125 6.55 17.92 -16.63
C ASN A 125 7.60 16.81 -16.61
N LEU A 126 7.25 15.64 -16.04
CA LEU A 126 8.19 14.55 -15.80
C LEU A 126 7.86 13.27 -16.59
N GLY A 127 6.73 13.23 -17.28
CA GLY A 127 6.25 12.01 -17.93
C GLY A 127 5.96 10.90 -16.92
N TYR A 128 5.51 11.25 -15.70
CA TYR A 128 5.12 10.29 -14.69
C TYR A 128 3.90 9.49 -15.14
N SER A 129 3.98 8.18 -15.04
CA SER A 129 2.88 7.28 -15.41
C SER A 129 2.86 6.11 -14.44
N PRO A 130 2.01 6.14 -13.40
CA PRO A 130 1.93 5.06 -12.43
C PRO A 130 1.46 3.76 -13.11
N SER A 131 2.15 2.67 -12.83
CA SER A 131 1.89 1.35 -13.40
C SER A 131 0.94 0.51 -12.54
N PHE A 132 0.81 0.87 -11.26
CA PHE A 132 0.01 0.14 -10.27
C PHE A 132 -1.20 0.98 -9.81
N ALA A 133 -1.95 1.51 -10.77
CA ALA A 133 -3.14 2.34 -10.49
C ALA A 133 -4.39 1.52 -10.12
N ASP A 134 -4.32 0.21 -10.24
CA ASP A 134 -5.34 -0.75 -9.85
C ASP A 134 -4.91 -1.52 -8.60
N ALA A 135 -5.80 -1.66 -7.62
CA ALA A 135 -5.50 -2.31 -6.35
C ALA A 135 -5.12 -3.79 -6.52
N HIS A 136 -5.77 -4.48 -7.44
CA HIS A 136 -5.50 -5.90 -7.69
C HIS A 136 -4.07 -6.08 -8.23
N GLN A 137 -3.69 -5.30 -9.25
CA GLN A 137 -2.33 -5.32 -9.81
C GLN A 137 -1.26 -4.96 -8.76
N LEU A 138 -1.57 -3.99 -7.89
CA LEU A 138 -0.70 -3.63 -6.78
C LEU A 138 -0.46 -4.81 -5.84
N PHE A 139 -1.54 -5.47 -5.42
CA PHE A 139 -1.41 -6.58 -4.47
C PHE A 139 -0.87 -7.86 -5.08
N GLU A 140 -1.08 -8.13 -6.37
CA GLU A 140 -0.41 -9.22 -7.09
C GLU A 140 1.11 -9.03 -7.07
N ASP A 141 1.59 -7.83 -7.38
CA ASP A 141 3.02 -7.55 -7.34
C ASP A 141 3.57 -7.56 -5.90
N TYR A 142 2.79 -7.04 -4.94
CA TYR A 142 3.12 -7.12 -3.52
C TYR A 142 3.29 -8.58 -3.05
N LYS A 143 2.37 -9.48 -3.43
CA LYS A 143 2.43 -10.91 -3.13
C LYS A 143 3.67 -11.55 -3.75
N LYS A 144 3.97 -11.22 -5.00
CA LYS A 144 5.19 -11.68 -5.68
C LYS A 144 6.46 -11.24 -4.96
N GLU A 145 6.56 -9.99 -4.51
CA GLU A 145 7.70 -9.51 -3.72
C GLU A 145 7.78 -10.23 -2.36
N MET A 146 6.64 -10.54 -1.74
CA MET A 146 6.58 -11.30 -0.50
C MET A 146 7.07 -12.74 -0.70
N GLU A 147 6.66 -13.42 -1.77
CA GLU A 147 7.03 -14.80 -2.07
C GLU A 147 8.51 -14.93 -2.47
N THR A 148 9.01 -13.98 -3.25
CA THR A 148 10.41 -13.98 -3.69
C THR A 148 11.37 -13.49 -2.62
N ASN A 149 10.89 -12.68 -1.68
CA ASN A 149 11.70 -12.04 -0.62
C ASN A 149 13.06 -11.52 -1.12
N ARG A 150 13.05 -10.89 -2.30
CA ARG A 150 14.26 -10.50 -3.05
C ARG A 150 15.28 -9.69 -2.25
N PHE A 151 14.82 -8.91 -1.30
CA PHE A 151 15.66 -8.06 -0.44
C PHE A 151 15.86 -8.64 0.96
N GLY A 152 15.44 -9.89 1.20
CA GLY A 152 15.50 -10.52 2.52
C GLY A 152 16.90 -10.53 3.12
N ASP A 153 17.91 -10.94 2.33
CA ASP A 153 19.31 -10.97 2.79
C ASP A 153 19.84 -9.58 3.12
N PHE A 154 19.53 -8.58 2.30
CA PHE A 154 19.91 -7.19 2.56
C PHE A 154 19.29 -6.66 3.87
N PHE A 155 18.02 -6.96 4.11
CA PHE A 155 17.36 -6.57 5.35
C PHE A 155 17.91 -7.32 6.56
N GLN A 156 18.20 -8.61 6.40
CA GLN A 156 18.83 -9.43 7.43
C GLN A 156 20.22 -8.90 7.80
N GLU A 157 21.03 -8.56 6.82
CA GLU A 157 22.38 -8.00 7.02
C GLU A 157 22.32 -6.63 7.70
N ARG A 158 21.43 -5.74 7.25
CA ARG A 158 21.36 -4.36 7.71
C ARG A 158 20.72 -4.19 9.08
N TYR A 159 19.67 -4.96 9.36
CA TYR A 159 18.87 -4.83 10.58
C TYR A 159 19.07 -5.99 11.56
N GLY A 160 19.80 -7.02 11.15
CA GLY A 160 20.10 -8.20 11.95
C GLY A 160 18.87 -9.01 12.28
N SER A 161 19.03 -10.02 13.10
CA SER A 161 17.92 -10.74 13.74
C SER A 161 17.32 -9.90 14.86
N SER A 162 17.11 -8.60 14.62
CA SER A 162 16.59 -7.69 15.63
C SER A 162 15.09 -7.88 15.81
N ALA A 163 14.71 -9.07 16.25
CA ALA A 163 13.60 -9.23 17.17
C ALA A 163 13.70 -8.30 18.40
N ALA A 164 14.76 -7.48 18.50
CA ALA A 164 15.07 -6.57 19.59
C ALA A 164 14.50 -5.16 19.43
N TYR A 165 13.84 -4.85 18.29
CA TYR A 165 13.11 -3.59 18.06
C TYR A 165 11.62 -3.80 17.81
N CYS A 166 11.09 -4.97 18.17
CA CYS A 166 9.66 -5.21 18.27
C CYS A 166 9.16 -4.92 19.68
#